data_68f97ea73971997fd388c0ac196a767f
#
_entry.id   68f97ea73971997fd388c0ac196a767f
#
_cell.length_a   1.000
_cell.length_b   1.000
_cell.length_c   1.000
_cell.angle_alpha   90.00
_cell.angle_beta   90.00
_cell.angle_gamma   90.00
#
_symmetry.space_group_name_H-M   'P 1'
#
loop_
_entity.id
_entity.type
_entity.pdbx_description
1 polymer ?
#
loop_
_entity_poly.entity_id
_entity_poly.type
_entity_poly.pdbx_seq_one_letter_code
_entity_poly.pdbx_strand_id
1 'polypeptide(L)'
;NLVIPDYQRTYCWEDKNVTDLWDNLLEMPHNSDYHLGSIILQRRTVNDCTLYNIIDGQQRLVTLTLIMRELGYTGQMPLLKQKFISKDARLHVANNKALIRTLNQRNTDTTMLERLSHHLIFSVLILNDSNLDLAYTFFSNQNSKGVSLSDYDLLKAHHLRYLNIEDQAEHLAMRWNDLSLECDNNGDSYLTHTLGVHLFRLRKWMRKHNVEEFQPRKVKEEFSAARIMSSIPAFGEKFYFYEKIQGGSHFFAYTSIFVDKYKEFIR
;
A
#
# COMPACT_ATOMS: atom_id res chain seq x y z
N ASN A 1 -9.03 12.23 13.15
CA ASN A 1 -9.34 10.88 12.66
C ASN A 1 -8.19 10.35 11.81
N LEU A 2 -7.72 9.11 12.10
CA LEU A 2 -6.74 8.39 11.28
C LEU A 2 -7.46 7.74 10.09
N VAL A 3 -6.85 7.83 8.90
CA VAL A 3 -7.38 7.29 7.65
C VAL A 3 -6.26 6.55 6.90
N ILE A 4 -6.57 5.42 6.30
CA ILE A 4 -5.68 4.73 5.37
C ILE A 4 -6.06 5.22 3.97
N PRO A 5 -5.18 5.97 3.28
CA PRO A 5 -5.49 6.49 1.96
C PRO A 5 -5.43 5.40 0.87
N ASP A 6 -6.14 5.59 -0.24
CA ASP A 6 -6.31 4.59 -1.31
C ASP A 6 -5.02 4.26 -2.04
N TYR A 7 -4.05 5.17 -2.04
CA TYR A 7 -2.73 4.92 -2.63
C TYR A 7 -1.85 3.99 -1.80
N GLN A 8 -2.19 3.78 -0.51
CA GLN A 8 -1.48 2.84 0.32
C GLN A 8 -1.73 1.40 -0.16
N ARG A 9 -0.73 0.54 0.04
CA ARG A 9 -0.93 -0.89 -0.17
C ARG A 9 -1.98 -1.40 0.82
N THR A 10 -2.68 -2.43 0.41
CA THR A 10 -3.62 -3.12 1.27
C THR A 10 -2.94 -3.76 2.49
N TYR A 11 -3.70 -4.05 3.54
CA TYR A 11 -3.17 -4.78 4.68
C TYR A 11 -2.72 -6.19 4.23
N CYS A 12 -1.46 -6.54 4.53
CA CYS A 12 -0.83 -7.75 4.01
C CYS A 12 0.12 -8.45 5.01
N TRP A 13 0.09 -8.09 6.29
CA TRP A 13 0.87 -8.79 7.30
C TRP A 13 0.40 -10.24 7.45
N GLU A 14 1.36 -11.15 7.49
CA GLU A 14 1.19 -12.57 7.69
C GLU A 14 1.44 -12.96 9.13
N ASP A 15 1.18 -14.21 9.47
CA ASP A 15 1.28 -14.78 10.82
C ASP A 15 2.61 -14.44 11.51
N LYS A 16 3.72 -14.54 10.80
CA LYS A 16 5.05 -14.21 11.32
C LYS A 16 5.14 -12.76 11.81
N ASN A 17 4.67 -11.80 11.00
CA ASN A 17 4.74 -10.39 11.36
C ASN A 17 3.90 -10.08 12.61
N VAL A 18 2.75 -10.73 12.72
CA VAL A 18 1.83 -10.58 13.86
C VAL A 18 2.43 -11.19 15.11
N THR A 19 3.01 -12.39 14.99
CA THR A 19 3.66 -13.08 16.12
C THR A 19 4.87 -12.29 16.61
N ASP A 20 5.73 -11.82 15.68
CA ASP A 20 6.89 -11.00 16.03
C ASP A 20 6.47 -9.71 16.78
N LEU A 21 5.38 -9.06 16.34
CA LEU A 21 4.85 -7.90 17.07
C LEU A 21 4.30 -8.29 18.44
N TRP A 22 3.54 -9.37 18.52
CA TRP A 22 2.97 -9.88 19.77
C TRP A 22 4.06 -10.18 20.81
N ASP A 23 5.11 -10.90 20.41
CA ASP A 23 6.23 -11.24 21.27
C ASP A 23 6.98 -10.01 21.76
N ASN A 24 7.22 -9.02 20.87
CA ASN A 24 7.80 -7.73 21.26
C ASN A 24 6.95 -6.99 22.30
N LEU A 25 5.61 -7.07 22.20
CA LEU A 25 4.71 -6.43 23.15
C LEU A 25 4.65 -7.20 24.49
N LEU A 26 4.85 -8.51 24.49
CA LEU A 26 5.00 -9.31 25.73
C LEU A 26 6.29 -8.95 26.47
N GLU A 27 7.39 -8.75 25.74
CA GLU A 27 8.70 -8.38 26.31
C GLU A 27 8.77 -6.91 26.76
N MET A 28 7.74 -6.13 26.52
CA MET A 28 7.68 -4.73 26.92
C MET A 28 7.80 -4.57 28.44
N PRO A 29 8.67 -3.65 28.93
CA PRO A 29 8.84 -3.42 30.36
C PRO A 29 7.54 -2.98 31.06
N HIS A 30 7.39 -3.37 32.34
CA HIS A 30 6.17 -3.04 33.10
C HIS A 30 6.08 -1.57 33.53
N ASN A 31 7.21 -0.90 33.78
CA ASN A 31 7.23 0.41 34.44
C ASN A 31 8.04 1.45 33.64
N SER A 32 8.18 1.29 32.34
CA SER A 32 8.88 2.26 31.49
C SER A 32 8.26 2.33 30.11
N ASP A 33 8.40 3.49 29.48
CA ASP A 33 7.90 3.70 28.13
C ASP A 33 8.63 2.81 27.12
N TYR A 34 7.87 2.24 26.23
CA TYR A 34 8.33 1.39 25.14
C TYR A 34 8.06 2.03 23.78
N HIS A 35 9.12 2.33 23.06
CA HIS A 35 9.03 2.95 21.74
C HIS A 35 8.84 1.90 20.64
N LEU A 36 7.61 1.80 20.12
CA LEU A 36 7.27 0.83 19.07
C LEU A 36 7.71 1.26 17.66
N GLY A 37 8.29 2.43 17.52
CA GLY A 37 8.81 2.94 16.24
C GLY A 37 8.16 4.23 15.80
N SER A 38 8.39 4.58 14.53
CA SER A 38 7.88 5.84 13.95
C SER A 38 6.66 5.58 13.10
N ILE A 39 5.76 6.57 13.06
CA ILE A 39 4.65 6.66 12.11
C ILE A 39 4.69 8.01 11.40
N ILE A 40 4.31 8.03 10.13
CA ILE A 40 4.25 9.24 9.33
C ILE A 40 2.81 9.50 8.96
N LEU A 41 2.32 10.67 9.28
CA LEU A 41 0.96 11.11 9.03
C LEU A 41 0.97 12.33 8.11
N GLN A 42 0.05 12.39 7.17
CA GLN A 42 -0.25 13.61 6.42
C GLN A 42 -1.52 14.23 6.97
N ARG A 43 -1.43 15.48 7.40
CA ARG A 43 -2.59 16.24 7.84
C ARG A 43 -3.35 16.76 6.62
N ARG A 44 -4.66 16.49 6.56
CA ARG A 44 -5.58 17.04 5.56
C ARG A 44 -6.77 17.69 6.23
N THR A 45 -7.31 18.71 5.61
CA THR A 45 -8.56 19.35 6.03
C THR A 45 -9.59 19.13 4.93
N VAL A 46 -10.67 18.42 5.27
CA VAL A 46 -11.78 18.12 4.35
C VAL A 46 -13.07 18.54 5.06
N ASN A 47 -13.85 19.44 4.45
CA ASN A 47 -15.10 19.94 5.02
C ASN A 47 -14.96 20.37 6.49
N ASP A 48 -13.96 21.20 6.80
CA ASP A 48 -13.61 21.69 8.14
C ASP A 48 -13.23 20.58 9.17
N CYS A 49 -13.12 19.34 8.74
CA CYS A 49 -12.64 18.24 9.55
C CYS A 49 -11.16 17.95 9.29
N THR A 50 -10.37 17.86 10.36
CA THR A 50 -8.96 17.42 10.25
C THR A 50 -8.89 15.90 10.20
N LEU A 51 -8.31 15.39 9.12
CA LEU A 51 -7.98 13.99 8.90
C LEU A 51 -6.45 13.81 8.90
N TYR A 52 -6.00 12.65 9.30
CA TYR A 52 -4.60 12.26 9.26
C TYR A 52 -4.46 10.98 8.42
N ASN A 53 -3.97 11.13 7.20
CA ASN A 53 -3.67 10.02 6.32
C ASN A 53 -2.40 9.32 6.81
N ILE A 54 -2.45 8.01 7.00
CA ILE A 54 -1.29 7.22 7.40
C ILE A 54 -0.40 7.02 6.17
N ILE A 55 0.81 7.60 6.18
CA ILE A 55 1.81 7.46 5.13
C ILE A 55 2.74 6.27 5.42
N ASP A 56 3.12 6.09 6.68
CA ASP A 56 3.91 4.95 7.12
C ASP A 56 3.42 4.45 8.49
N GLY A 57 3.65 3.16 8.75
CA GLY A 57 3.21 2.48 9.97
C GLY A 57 1.83 1.85 9.90
N GLN A 58 1.16 1.85 8.74
CA GLN A 58 -0.20 1.31 8.55
C GLN A 58 -0.35 -0.12 9.07
N GLN A 59 0.51 -1.04 8.64
CA GLN A 59 0.42 -2.46 9.00
C GLN A 59 0.49 -2.64 10.52
N ARG A 60 1.44 -1.96 11.15
CA ARG A 60 1.65 -1.98 12.60
C ARG A 60 0.47 -1.41 13.37
N LEU A 61 -0.06 -0.27 12.93
CA LEU A 61 -1.21 0.37 13.58
C LEU A 61 -2.48 -0.46 13.46
N VAL A 62 -2.73 -1.07 12.30
CA VAL A 62 -3.88 -1.97 12.12
C VAL A 62 -3.75 -3.19 13.02
N THR A 63 -2.60 -3.86 13.04
CA THR A 63 -2.38 -5.05 13.88
C THR A 63 -2.48 -4.70 15.36
N LEU A 64 -1.86 -3.59 15.81
CA LEU A 64 -1.96 -3.13 17.19
C LEU A 64 -3.42 -2.86 17.59
N THR A 65 -4.20 -2.26 16.68
CA THR A 65 -5.63 -2.03 16.91
C THR A 65 -6.41 -3.34 17.09
N LEU A 66 -6.08 -4.38 16.31
CA LEU A 66 -6.67 -5.71 16.47
C LEU A 66 -6.27 -6.34 17.80
N ILE A 67 -5.00 -6.24 18.20
CA ILE A 67 -4.47 -6.75 19.48
C ILE A 67 -5.20 -6.06 20.65
N MET A 68 -5.21 -4.73 20.70
CA MET A 68 -5.87 -3.98 21.77
C MET A 68 -7.36 -4.33 21.88
N ARG A 69 -8.04 -4.53 20.74
CA ARG A 69 -9.46 -4.93 20.75
C ARG A 69 -9.65 -6.32 21.32
N GLU A 70 -8.79 -7.27 20.99
CA GLU A 70 -8.86 -8.65 21.51
C GLU A 70 -8.50 -8.71 23.01
N LEU A 71 -7.61 -7.83 23.48
CA LEU A 71 -7.29 -7.65 24.90
C LEU A 71 -8.42 -6.96 25.71
N GLY A 72 -9.52 -6.53 25.05
CA GLY A 72 -10.67 -5.95 25.71
C GLY A 72 -10.74 -4.41 25.75
N TYR A 73 -9.90 -3.72 24.98
CA TYR A 73 -10.01 -2.25 24.88
C TYR A 73 -11.36 -1.83 24.28
N THR A 74 -12.10 -0.98 25.00
CA THR A 74 -13.45 -0.54 24.65
C THR A 74 -13.53 0.89 24.08
N GLY A 75 -12.39 1.60 24.04
CA GLY A 75 -12.33 2.97 23.53
C GLY A 75 -12.57 3.07 22.02
N GLN A 76 -12.57 4.30 21.52
CA GLN A 76 -12.74 4.54 20.08
C GLN A 76 -11.52 4.06 19.29
N MET A 77 -11.78 3.28 18.25
CA MET A 77 -10.77 2.73 17.34
C MET A 77 -11.16 3.04 15.89
N PRO A 78 -10.80 4.22 15.36
CA PRO A 78 -11.18 4.64 14.00
C PRO A 78 -10.77 3.65 12.92
N LEU A 79 -9.60 3.01 13.04
CA LEU A 79 -9.09 2.06 12.05
C LEU A 79 -9.94 0.79 11.93
N LEU A 80 -10.65 0.38 12.98
CA LEU A 80 -11.58 -0.76 12.88
C LEU A 80 -12.86 -0.45 12.10
N LYS A 81 -13.17 0.83 11.92
CA LYS A 81 -14.34 1.28 11.15
C LYS A 81 -14.03 1.41 9.66
N GLN A 82 -12.77 1.37 9.30
CA GLN A 82 -12.35 1.46 7.91
C GLN A 82 -12.69 0.17 7.15
N LYS A 83 -13.29 0.32 5.98
CA LYS A 83 -13.60 -0.79 5.10
C LYS A 83 -12.34 -1.15 4.32
N PHE A 84 -11.80 -2.34 4.54
CA PHE A 84 -10.79 -2.91 3.66
C PHE A 84 -11.47 -3.38 2.37
N ILE A 85 -11.20 -2.70 1.29
CA ILE A 85 -11.86 -2.89 -0.01
C ILE A 85 -11.39 -4.19 -0.66
N SER A 86 -10.09 -4.49 -0.62
CA SER A 86 -9.51 -5.71 -1.17
C SER A 86 -9.98 -6.97 -0.43
N LYS A 87 -10.33 -8.01 -1.19
CA LYS A 87 -10.66 -9.34 -0.62
C LYS A 87 -9.49 -9.92 0.16
N ASP A 88 -8.28 -9.73 -0.37
CA ASP A 88 -7.04 -10.22 0.22
C ASP A 88 -6.75 -9.55 1.57
N ALA A 89 -6.86 -8.22 1.64
CA ALA A 89 -6.74 -7.50 2.92
C ALA A 89 -7.76 -7.97 3.96
N ARG A 90 -9.00 -8.24 3.54
CA ARG A 90 -10.03 -8.78 4.46
C ARG A 90 -9.68 -10.18 4.96
N LEU A 91 -9.08 -11.01 4.10
CA LEU A 91 -8.61 -12.34 4.47
C LEU A 91 -7.46 -12.25 5.48
N HIS A 92 -6.44 -11.42 5.21
CA HIS A 92 -5.34 -11.19 6.14
C HIS A 92 -5.83 -10.66 7.49
N VAL A 93 -6.75 -9.68 7.50
CA VAL A 93 -7.35 -9.18 8.76
C VAL A 93 -8.09 -10.27 9.51
N ALA A 94 -8.86 -11.12 8.82
CA ALA A 94 -9.61 -12.21 9.45
C ALA A 94 -8.67 -13.28 10.04
N ASN A 95 -7.65 -13.71 9.28
CA ASN A 95 -6.66 -14.67 9.71
C ASN A 95 -5.86 -14.15 10.92
N ASN A 96 -5.38 -12.92 10.82
CA ASN A 96 -4.61 -12.30 11.89
C ASN A 96 -5.43 -12.06 13.15
N LYS A 97 -6.73 -11.74 13.01
CA LYS A 97 -7.64 -11.68 14.15
C LYS A 97 -7.80 -13.04 14.83
N ALA A 98 -7.92 -14.13 14.06
CA ALA A 98 -7.99 -15.49 14.61
C ALA A 98 -6.68 -15.88 15.32
N LEU A 99 -5.53 -15.56 14.72
CA LEU A 99 -4.22 -15.77 15.32
C LEU A 99 -4.07 -15.01 16.63
N ILE A 100 -4.36 -13.71 16.66
CA ILE A 100 -4.28 -12.85 17.86
C ILE A 100 -5.17 -13.41 18.97
N ARG A 101 -6.38 -13.89 18.65
CA ARG A 101 -7.26 -14.55 19.62
C ARG A 101 -6.61 -15.79 20.22
N THR A 102 -5.97 -16.62 19.40
CA THR A 102 -5.25 -17.81 19.86
C THR A 102 -4.08 -17.45 20.74
N LEU A 103 -3.31 -16.42 20.39
CA LEU A 103 -2.20 -15.90 21.19
C LEU A 103 -2.71 -15.36 22.53
N ASN A 104 -3.79 -14.59 22.53
CA ASN A 104 -4.39 -14.05 23.76
C ASN A 104 -4.93 -15.13 24.70
N GLN A 105 -5.52 -16.20 24.17
CA GLN A 105 -5.97 -17.34 25.00
C GLN A 105 -4.84 -18.05 25.74
N ARG A 106 -3.62 -18.00 25.22
CA ARG A 106 -2.41 -18.56 25.83
C ARG A 106 -1.67 -17.55 26.71
N ASN A 107 -2.07 -16.30 26.62
CA ASN A 107 -1.44 -15.22 27.38
C ASN A 107 -1.85 -15.27 28.84
N THR A 108 -0.87 -15.30 29.74
CA THR A 108 -1.06 -15.22 31.19
C THR A 108 -0.88 -13.82 31.76
N ASP A 109 -0.42 -12.88 30.95
CA ASP A 109 -0.20 -11.50 31.38
C ASP A 109 -1.50 -10.69 31.31
N THR A 110 -2.15 -10.55 32.44
CA THR A 110 -3.40 -9.76 32.60
C THR A 110 -3.16 -8.25 32.56
N THR A 111 -1.91 -7.78 32.63
CA THR A 111 -1.55 -6.35 32.65
C THR A 111 -1.19 -5.82 31.27
N MET A 112 -1.14 -6.65 30.24
CA MET A 112 -0.71 -6.27 28.89
C MET A 112 -1.51 -5.10 28.32
N LEU A 113 -2.84 -5.09 28.46
CA LEU A 113 -3.67 -3.99 28.00
C LEU A 113 -3.35 -2.66 28.68
N GLU A 114 -3.13 -2.69 30.00
CA GLU A 114 -2.75 -1.52 30.78
C GLU A 114 -1.40 -0.98 30.35
N ARG A 115 -0.39 -1.83 30.18
CA ARG A 115 0.94 -1.45 29.69
C ARG A 115 0.85 -0.83 28.30
N LEU A 116 0.14 -1.45 27.37
CA LEU A 116 -0.05 -0.89 26.02
C LEU A 116 -0.74 0.49 26.04
N SER A 117 -1.68 0.68 26.95
CA SER A 117 -2.44 1.93 27.03
C SER A 117 -1.62 3.08 27.64
N HIS A 118 -0.68 2.80 28.54
CA HIS A 118 0.02 3.83 29.32
C HIS A 118 1.48 4.01 28.92
N HIS A 119 2.15 2.98 28.42
CA HIS A 119 3.60 2.98 28.19
C HIS A 119 4.02 2.75 26.74
N LEU A 120 3.07 2.49 25.82
CA LEU A 120 3.40 2.36 24.42
C LEU A 120 3.47 3.74 23.76
N ILE A 121 4.62 4.08 23.20
CA ILE A 121 4.84 5.36 22.53
C ILE A 121 5.28 5.20 21.08
N PHE A 122 4.98 6.20 20.27
CA PHE A 122 5.42 6.33 18.88
C PHE A 122 6.08 7.66 18.64
N SER A 123 7.09 7.69 17.79
CA SER A 123 7.53 8.94 17.17
C SER A 123 6.59 9.27 16.00
N VAL A 124 5.91 10.42 16.08
CA VAL A 124 4.95 10.83 15.06
C VAL A 124 5.50 11.99 14.25
N LEU A 125 5.69 11.78 12.94
CA LEU A 125 6.00 12.85 12.00
C LEU A 125 4.71 13.26 11.29
N ILE A 126 4.35 14.54 11.41
CA ILE A 126 3.16 15.09 10.75
C ILE A 126 3.60 15.98 9.58
N LEU A 127 3.20 15.60 8.37
CA LEU A 127 3.38 16.40 7.16
C LEU A 127 2.15 17.26 6.94
N ASN A 128 2.35 18.55 6.65
CA ASN A 128 1.25 19.44 6.32
C ASN A 128 0.77 19.26 4.87
N ASP A 129 -0.47 19.58 4.62
CA ASP A 129 -1.29 19.26 3.44
C ASP A 129 -0.70 19.63 2.07
N SER A 130 0.15 20.66 2.01
CA SER A 130 0.66 21.21 0.74
C SER A 130 1.73 20.38 0.04
N ASN A 131 2.23 19.27 0.64
CA ASN A 131 3.38 18.54 0.16
C ASN A 131 3.11 17.04 -0.05
N LEU A 132 2.16 16.71 -0.94
CA LEU A 132 1.95 15.33 -1.41
C LEU A 132 3.25 14.72 -1.94
N ASP A 133 4.06 15.48 -2.68
CA ASP A 133 5.35 15.01 -3.19
C ASP A 133 6.33 14.62 -2.07
N LEU A 134 6.32 15.36 -0.96
CA LEU A 134 7.13 15.03 0.20
C LEU A 134 6.63 13.74 0.89
N ALA A 135 5.31 13.60 1.05
CA ALA A 135 4.70 12.39 1.58
C ALA A 135 5.06 11.15 0.74
N TYR A 136 4.99 11.26 -0.58
CA TYR A 136 5.40 10.19 -1.50
C TYR A 136 6.89 9.90 -1.46
N THR A 137 7.73 10.92 -1.30
CA THR A 137 9.17 10.76 -1.16
C THR A 137 9.51 10.01 0.13
N PHE A 138 8.88 10.39 1.25
CA PHE A 138 9.02 9.66 2.50
C PHE A 138 8.50 8.23 2.41
N PHE A 139 7.32 8.03 1.80
CA PHE A 139 6.76 6.72 1.54
C PHE A 139 7.70 5.82 0.73
N SER A 140 8.34 6.36 -0.30
CA SER A 140 9.29 5.63 -1.13
C SER A 140 10.59 5.29 -0.39
N ASN A 141 11.05 6.15 0.52
CA ASN A 141 12.35 6.02 1.18
C ASN A 141 12.31 5.21 2.48
N GLN A 142 11.19 5.22 3.20
CA GLN A 142 11.06 4.57 4.52
C GLN A 142 10.88 3.04 4.47
N ASN A 143 10.59 2.47 3.31
CA ASN A 143 10.26 1.05 3.17
C ASN A 143 11.46 0.08 3.30
N SER A 144 12.59 0.52 3.87
CA SER A 144 13.78 -0.31 4.05
C SER A 144 13.78 -1.19 5.30
N LYS A 145 12.83 -1.01 6.23
CA LYS A 145 12.83 -1.70 7.54
C LYS A 145 11.64 -2.63 7.81
N GLY A 146 10.80 -2.89 6.80
CA GLY A 146 9.63 -3.79 6.93
C GLY A 146 9.43 -4.65 5.69
N VAL A 147 8.23 -5.19 5.49
CA VAL A 147 7.85 -5.80 4.20
C VAL A 147 7.98 -4.72 3.14
N SER A 148 8.98 -4.81 2.28
CA SER A 148 9.28 -3.81 1.25
C SER A 148 8.08 -3.64 0.31
N LEU A 149 7.81 -2.39 -0.10
CA LEU A 149 6.85 -2.14 -1.18
C LEU A 149 7.38 -2.71 -2.48
N SER A 150 6.48 -3.30 -3.25
CA SER A 150 6.78 -3.70 -4.61
C SER A 150 6.89 -2.47 -5.52
N ASP A 151 7.60 -2.60 -6.64
CA ASP A 151 7.63 -1.56 -7.67
C ASP A 151 6.22 -1.19 -8.16
N TYR A 152 5.28 -2.14 -8.12
CA TYR A 152 3.89 -1.95 -8.53
C TYR A 152 3.07 -1.15 -7.52
N ASP A 153 3.34 -1.32 -6.20
CA ASP A 153 2.76 -0.46 -5.16
C ASP A 153 3.24 0.98 -5.31
N LEU A 154 4.53 1.15 -5.61
CA LEU A 154 5.13 2.46 -5.83
C LEU A 154 4.60 3.12 -7.11
N LEU A 155 4.37 2.36 -8.18
CA LEU A 155 3.75 2.86 -9.41
C LEU A 155 2.29 3.27 -9.17
N LYS A 156 1.51 2.45 -8.45
CA LYS A 156 0.14 2.81 -8.05
C LYS A 156 0.14 4.17 -7.34
N ALA A 157 0.92 4.28 -6.28
CA ALA A 157 1.00 5.50 -5.48
C ALA A 157 1.45 6.71 -6.33
N HIS A 158 2.49 6.52 -7.18
CA HIS A 158 3.00 7.57 -8.06
C HIS A 158 1.93 8.12 -9.00
N HIS A 159 1.08 7.28 -9.56
CA HIS A 159 0.08 7.72 -10.52
C HIS A 159 -1.21 8.23 -9.86
N LEU A 160 -1.61 7.68 -8.70
CA LEU A 160 -2.77 8.18 -7.96
C LEU A 160 -2.62 9.64 -7.52
N ARG A 161 -1.40 10.11 -7.24
CA ARG A 161 -1.14 11.51 -6.86
C ARG A 161 -1.52 12.54 -7.93
N TYR A 162 -1.61 12.12 -9.20
CA TYR A 162 -1.99 13.00 -10.31
C TYR A 162 -3.51 13.06 -10.54
N LEU A 163 -4.30 12.39 -9.71
CA LEU A 163 -5.76 12.42 -9.80
C LEU A 163 -6.30 13.54 -8.90
N ASN A 164 -7.20 14.34 -9.46
CA ASN A 164 -7.79 15.47 -8.76
C ASN A 164 -9.12 15.14 -8.08
N ILE A 165 -9.67 13.94 -8.30
CA ILE A 165 -11.00 13.54 -7.85
C ILE A 165 -10.85 12.29 -6.98
N GLU A 166 -11.28 12.37 -5.71
CA GLU A 166 -11.14 11.27 -4.73
C GLU A 166 -11.87 9.99 -5.17
N ASP A 167 -13.12 10.10 -5.64
CA ASP A 167 -13.91 8.94 -6.11
C ASP A 167 -13.23 8.20 -7.27
N GLN A 168 -12.57 8.93 -8.17
CA GLN A 168 -11.82 8.33 -9.26
C GLN A 168 -10.56 7.63 -8.75
N ALA A 169 -9.89 8.19 -7.75
CA ALA A 169 -8.70 7.59 -7.15
C ALA A 169 -9.04 6.27 -6.47
N GLU A 170 -10.12 6.20 -5.70
CA GLU A 170 -10.60 4.98 -5.04
C GLU A 170 -10.88 3.89 -6.07
N HIS A 171 -11.69 4.19 -7.09
CA HIS A 171 -12.04 3.23 -8.13
C HIS A 171 -10.79 2.69 -8.87
N LEU A 172 -9.85 3.55 -9.24
CA LEU A 172 -8.62 3.14 -9.93
C LEU A 172 -7.68 2.35 -9.01
N ALA A 173 -7.61 2.70 -7.72
CA ALA A 173 -6.84 1.96 -6.74
C ALA A 173 -7.41 0.54 -6.51
N MET A 174 -8.74 0.41 -6.47
CA MET A 174 -9.43 -0.89 -6.38
C MET A 174 -9.11 -1.75 -7.60
N ARG A 175 -9.33 -1.21 -8.80
CA ARG A 175 -9.06 -1.93 -10.05
C ARG A 175 -7.59 -2.36 -10.15
N TRP A 176 -6.66 -1.53 -9.74
CA TRP A 176 -5.24 -1.90 -9.69
C TRP A 176 -4.98 -3.07 -8.75
N ASN A 177 -5.58 -3.04 -7.55
CA ASN A 177 -5.44 -4.14 -6.60
C ASN A 177 -6.03 -5.45 -7.18
N ASP A 178 -7.19 -5.39 -7.84
CA ASP A 178 -7.78 -6.55 -8.49
C ASP A 178 -6.84 -7.11 -9.58
N LEU A 179 -6.30 -6.24 -10.44
CA LEU A 179 -5.34 -6.63 -11.47
C LEU A 179 -4.04 -7.24 -10.91
N SER A 180 -3.60 -6.78 -9.74
CA SER A 180 -2.39 -7.30 -9.09
C SER A 180 -2.57 -8.70 -8.51
N LEU A 181 -3.81 -9.07 -8.18
CA LEU A 181 -4.18 -10.38 -7.63
C LEU A 181 -4.55 -11.41 -8.71
N GLU A 182 -4.86 -10.95 -9.92
CA GLU A 182 -5.18 -11.84 -11.02
C GLU A 182 -3.91 -12.52 -11.54
N CYS A 183 -3.92 -13.86 -11.52
CA CYS A 183 -2.81 -14.69 -11.94
C CYS A 183 -3.22 -15.64 -13.06
N ASP A 184 -2.24 -16.10 -13.83
CA ASP A 184 -2.40 -17.16 -14.81
C ASP A 184 -2.45 -18.55 -14.13
N ASN A 185 -2.54 -19.61 -14.94
CA ASN A 185 -2.58 -20.99 -14.46
C ASN A 185 -1.30 -21.45 -13.75
N ASN A 186 -0.19 -20.73 -13.90
CA ASN A 186 1.08 -20.99 -13.26
C ASN A 186 1.26 -20.21 -11.94
N GLY A 187 0.31 -19.33 -11.61
CA GLY A 187 0.36 -18.45 -10.44
C GLY A 187 1.09 -17.13 -10.71
N ASP A 188 1.46 -16.84 -11.96
CA ASP A 188 2.14 -15.61 -12.34
C ASP A 188 1.16 -14.45 -12.53
N SER A 189 1.40 -13.32 -11.87
CA SER A 189 0.52 -12.14 -11.97
C SER A 189 0.52 -11.57 -13.39
N TYR A 190 -0.68 -11.40 -13.95
CA TYR A 190 -0.85 -10.76 -15.25
C TYR A 190 -0.29 -9.34 -15.28
N LEU A 191 -0.47 -8.58 -14.21
CA LEU A 191 0.07 -7.22 -14.09
C LEU A 191 1.60 -7.21 -14.18
N THR A 192 2.25 -8.10 -13.42
CA THR A 192 3.71 -8.21 -13.37
C THR A 192 4.28 -8.62 -14.73
N HIS A 193 3.69 -9.61 -15.38
CA HIS A 193 4.13 -10.05 -16.69
C HIS A 193 3.89 -8.97 -17.75
N THR A 194 2.73 -8.34 -17.77
CA THR A 194 2.43 -7.29 -18.75
C THR A 194 3.38 -6.11 -18.63
N LEU A 195 3.50 -5.50 -17.46
CA LEU A 195 4.36 -4.32 -17.29
C LEU A 195 5.84 -4.69 -17.27
N GLY A 196 6.23 -5.65 -16.43
CA GLY A 196 7.63 -5.92 -16.12
C GLY A 196 8.34 -6.77 -17.15
N VAL A 197 7.67 -7.76 -17.73
CA VAL A 197 8.30 -8.63 -18.73
C VAL A 197 8.08 -8.09 -20.14
N HIS A 198 6.83 -7.90 -20.56
CA HIS A 198 6.52 -7.61 -21.95
C HIS A 198 6.70 -6.13 -22.30
N LEU A 199 5.92 -5.24 -21.70
CA LEU A 199 5.96 -3.82 -22.06
C LEU A 199 7.31 -3.17 -21.75
N PHE A 200 7.91 -3.49 -20.60
CA PHE A 200 9.21 -2.96 -20.23
C PHE A 200 10.27 -3.31 -21.31
N ARG A 201 10.34 -4.58 -21.71
CA ARG A 201 11.30 -5.04 -22.74
C ARG A 201 11.00 -4.41 -24.09
N LEU A 202 9.75 -4.43 -24.55
CA LEU A 202 9.36 -3.83 -25.81
C LEU A 202 9.69 -2.35 -25.88
N ARG A 203 9.42 -1.60 -24.82
CA ARG A 203 9.72 -0.17 -24.74
C ARG A 203 11.22 0.10 -24.73
N LYS A 204 12.03 -0.72 -24.07
CA LYS A 204 13.50 -0.62 -24.09
C LYS A 204 14.08 -0.97 -25.47
N TRP A 205 13.62 -2.04 -26.09
CA TRP A 205 14.07 -2.45 -27.43
C TRP A 205 13.75 -1.40 -28.50
N MET A 206 12.59 -0.78 -28.45
CA MET A 206 12.24 0.33 -29.35
C MET A 206 13.23 1.50 -29.26
N ARG A 207 13.85 1.69 -28.10
CA ARG A 207 14.90 2.69 -27.89
C ARG A 207 16.31 2.12 -28.10
N LYS A 208 16.42 0.94 -28.68
CA LYS A 208 17.68 0.24 -28.95
C LYS A 208 18.51 -0.10 -27.69
N HIS A 209 17.82 -0.25 -26.54
CA HIS A 209 18.46 -0.74 -25.32
C HIS A 209 18.33 -2.26 -25.26
N ASN A 210 19.44 -2.96 -25.04
CA ASN A 210 19.41 -4.39 -24.77
C ASN A 210 18.92 -4.66 -23.35
N VAL A 211 17.96 -5.59 -23.19
CA VAL A 211 17.44 -6.03 -21.91
C VAL A 211 17.30 -7.54 -21.94
N GLU A 212 18.21 -8.22 -21.26
CA GLU A 212 18.26 -9.68 -21.22
C GLU A 212 17.40 -10.24 -20.07
N GLU A 213 17.37 -9.53 -18.93
CA GLU A 213 16.69 -10.00 -17.72
C GLU A 213 15.61 -9.05 -17.24
N PHE A 214 14.62 -9.62 -16.52
CA PHE A 214 13.63 -8.85 -15.77
C PHE A 214 14.29 -8.17 -14.57
N GLN A 215 14.17 -6.85 -14.49
CA GLN A 215 14.72 -6.05 -13.40
C GLN A 215 13.62 -5.16 -12.77
N PRO A 216 13.02 -5.56 -11.63
CA PRO A 216 11.88 -4.86 -11.01
C PRO A 216 12.12 -3.37 -10.74
N ARG A 217 13.31 -2.97 -10.27
CA ARG A 217 13.66 -1.57 -9.99
C ARG A 217 13.65 -0.68 -11.25
N LYS A 218 14.02 -1.24 -12.38
CA LYS A 218 13.99 -0.53 -13.66
C LYS A 218 12.60 -0.44 -14.25
N VAL A 219 11.70 -1.33 -13.88
CA VAL A 219 10.27 -1.27 -14.25
C VAL A 219 9.63 -0.02 -13.66
N LYS A 220 9.84 0.23 -12.37
CA LYS A 220 9.37 1.47 -11.72
C LYS A 220 9.89 2.71 -12.44
N GLU A 221 11.19 2.79 -12.73
CA GLU A 221 11.80 3.92 -13.41
C GLU A 221 11.18 4.15 -14.79
N GLU A 222 10.92 3.09 -15.55
CA GLU A 222 10.36 3.16 -16.90
C GLU A 222 8.97 3.80 -16.91
N PHE A 223 8.11 3.44 -15.97
CA PHE A 223 6.71 3.87 -15.95
C PHE A 223 6.45 5.06 -15.03
N SER A 224 7.25 5.29 -13.98
CA SER A 224 7.13 6.48 -13.14
C SER A 224 7.66 7.75 -13.78
N ALA A 225 8.43 7.66 -14.88
CA ALA A 225 8.84 8.80 -15.68
C ALA A 225 7.68 9.52 -16.38
N ALA A 226 6.47 8.96 -16.32
CA ALA A 226 5.26 9.60 -16.82
C ALA A 226 4.99 10.93 -16.08
N ARG A 227 4.71 11.97 -16.86
CA ARG A 227 4.38 13.31 -16.36
C ARG A 227 3.08 13.77 -16.98
N ILE A 228 2.34 14.60 -16.27
CA ILE A 228 1.24 15.35 -16.90
C ILE A 228 1.87 16.42 -17.78
N MET A 229 1.69 16.29 -19.08
CA MET A 229 2.15 17.26 -20.08
C MET A 229 0.99 17.62 -21.00
N SER A 230 0.72 18.91 -21.15
CA SER A 230 -0.33 19.40 -22.05
C SER A 230 -0.09 19.04 -23.53
N SER A 231 1.17 18.75 -23.90
CA SER A 231 1.55 18.32 -25.25
C SER A 231 1.30 16.84 -25.53
N ILE A 232 0.95 16.03 -24.53
CA ILE A 232 0.57 14.64 -24.74
C ILE A 232 -0.93 14.61 -24.98
N PRO A 233 -1.40 14.20 -26.18
CA PRO A 233 -2.82 14.18 -26.48
C PRO A 233 -3.56 13.27 -25.49
N ALA A 234 -4.79 13.64 -25.18
CA ALA A 234 -5.72 12.75 -24.53
C ALA A 234 -5.85 11.47 -25.34
N PHE A 235 -6.15 10.33 -24.68
CA PHE A 235 -6.28 9.06 -25.36
C PHE A 235 -7.08 9.10 -26.64
N GLY A 236 -6.47 8.57 -27.70
CA GLY A 236 -7.21 8.09 -28.85
C GLY A 236 -7.81 6.69 -28.59
N GLU A 237 -8.56 6.18 -29.55
CA GLU A 237 -9.17 4.84 -29.47
C GLU A 237 -8.14 3.67 -29.43
N LYS A 238 -6.87 3.96 -29.71
CA LYS A 238 -5.80 2.94 -29.78
C LYS A 238 -4.60 3.36 -28.94
N PHE A 239 -4.17 2.46 -28.08
CA PHE A 239 -2.94 2.59 -27.33
C PHE A 239 -1.80 1.84 -28.02
N TYR A 240 -0.67 2.52 -28.14
CA TYR A 240 0.58 1.88 -28.57
C TYR A 240 1.47 1.63 -27.36
N PHE A 241 2.13 0.49 -27.31
CA PHE A 241 2.99 0.10 -26.17
C PHE A 241 4.15 1.06 -25.92
N TYR A 242 4.56 1.82 -26.90
CA TYR A 242 5.67 2.78 -26.84
C TYR A 242 5.21 4.22 -26.53
N GLU A 243 3.94 4.47 -26.35
CA GLU A 243 3.43 5.81 -26.10
C GLU A 243 4.05 6.47 -24.88
N LYS A 244 4.14 7.79 -24.89
CA LYS A 244 4.44 8.57 -23.71
C LYS A 244 3.26 8.47 -22.76
N ILE A 245 3.51 7.98 -21.56
CA ILE A 245 2.48 7.78 -20.55
C ILE A 245 2.35 9.05 -19.72
N GLN A 246 1.13 9.54 -19.56
CA GLN A 246 0.83 10.60 -18.60
C GLN A 246 0.60 10.00 -17.21
N GLY A 247 0.82 10.80 -16.16
CA GLY A 247 0.45 10.45 -14.80
C GLY A 247 -1.08 10.34 -14.65
N GLY A 248 -1.51 9.58 -13.65
CA GLY A 248 -2.93 9.46 -13.31
C GLY A 248 -3.70 8.48 -14.19
N SER A 249 -4.94 8.82 -14.54
CA SER A 249 -5.89 7.94 -15.22
C SER A 249 -5.36 7.35 -16.53
N HIS A 250 -4.51 8.08 -17.22
CA HIS A 250 -3.86 7.62 -18.45
C HIS A 250 -3.03 6.34 -18.21
N PHE A 251 -2.18 6.31 -17.21
CA PHE A 251 -1.38 5.13 -16.89
C PHE A 251 -2.25 3.93 -16.50
N PHE A 252 -3.27 4.15 -15.69
CA PHE A 252 -4.18 3.07 -15.27
C PHE A 252 -4.92 2.47 -16.46
N ALA A 253 -5.43 3.30 -17.37
CA ALA A 253 -6.11 2.85 -18.57
C ALA A 253 -5.13 2.10 -19.51
N TYR A 254 -3.92 2.65 -19.74
CA TYR A 254 -2.86 2.00 -20.49
C TYR A 254 -2.56 0.60 -19.94
N THR A 255 -2.35 0.50 -18.64
CA THR A 255 -2.04 -0.79 -17.99
C THR A 255 -3.19 -1.78 -18.15
N SER A 256 -4.43 -1.36 -17.89
CA SER A 256 -5.60 -2.22 -18.00
C SER A 256 -5.75 -2.80 -19.42
N ILE A 257 -5.64 -1.95 -20.44
CA ILE A 257 -5.77 -2.36 -21.84
C ILE A 257 -4.71 -3.40 -22.22
N PHE A 258 -3.47 -3.20 -21.80
CA PHE A 258 -2.41 -4.14 -22.13
C PHE A 258 -2.46 -5.42 -21.30
N VAL A 259 -2.95 -5.40 -20.07
CA VAL A 259 -3.26 -6.62 -19.30
C VAL A 259 -4.35 -7.42 -19.98
N ASP A 260 -5.41 -6.78 -20.45
CA ASP A 260 -6.51 -7.47 -21.17
C ASP A 260 -6.00 -8.08 -22.48
N LYS A 261 -5.18 -7.34 -23.26
CA LYS A 261 -4.54 -7.88 -24.48
C LYS A 261 -3.61 -9.07 -24.19
N TYR A 262 -2.86 -9.02 -23.08
CA TYR A 262 -2.01 -10.14 -22.69
C TYR A 262 -2.84 -11.36 -22.33
N LYS A 263 -3.94 -11.21 -21.60
CA LYS A 263 -4.89 -12.30 -21.29
C LYS A 263 -5.49 -12.91 -22.55
N GLU A 264 -5.81 -12.09 -23.55
CA GLU A 264 -6.31 -12.58 -24.84
C GLU A 264 -5.26 -13.37 -25.62
N PHE A 265 -3.99 -12.93 -25.54
CA PHE A 265 -2.88 -13.57 -26.26
C PHE A 265 -2.51 -14.96 -25.72
N ILE A 266 -2.67 -15.19 -24.39
CA ILE A 266 -2.29 -16.47 -23.75
C ILE A 266 -3.45 -17.46 -23.63
N ARG A 267 -4.66 -17.05 -24.03
CA ARG A 267 -5.83 -17.98 -24.15
C ARG A 267 -5.75 -18.79 -25.44
#